data_ff1f3b9d76091af1ced4851e9ad1f76d
#
_entry.id   ff1f3b9d76091af1ced4851e9ad1f76d
#
_cell.length_a   1.000
_cell.length_b   1.000
_cell.length_c   1.000
_cell.angle_alpha   90.00
_cell.angle_beta   90.00
_cell.angle_gamma   90.00
#
_symmetry.space_group_name_H-M   'P 1'
#
loop_
_entity.id
_entity.type
_entity.pdbx_description
1 polymer ?
#
loop_
_entity_poly.entity_id
_entity_poly.type
_entity_poly.pdbx_seq_one_letter_code
_entity_poly.pdbx_strand_id
1 'polypeptide(L)'
;TSVPMSTQTVSAAKKTAAKKAGKKSSKKSSKKSKNTISLKVGSKKKLKVKGVSKKTKIKWKSSKKKVAAVSKKGVVKAKKAGTTKITAKYGKKKKVWTVKVTKKTAKKAGVASVAVLDGKTVRVNLTAAKALKASNFVVRKKADGSGQFAYALRVASVTKLSSKVYEVSLATDDNIPYDINYIEDGDYVQVTVSALPGSKSGQTQFCYTKNAEARYFTGVVGDKIERSVG
;
A
#
# COMPACT_ATOMS: atom_id res chain seq x y z
N THR A 1 -65.57 -1.69 13.61
CA THR A 1 -66.12 -0.84 12.55
C THR A 1 -65.07 -0.55 11.52
N SER A 2 -65.16 -1.34 10.50
CA SER A 2 -65.15 -1.06 9.05
C SER A 2 -64.02 -0.24 8.45
N VAL A 3 -63.24 -0.93 7.69
CA VAL A 3 -62.39 -0.45 6.59
C VAL A 3 -63.28 -0.19 5.38
N PRO A 4 -62.97 0.73 4.47
CA PRO A 4 -63.17 0.43 3.08
C PRO A 4 -61.91 0.51 2.24
N MET A 5 -61.74 -0.53 1.41
CA MET A 5 -60.95 -0.59 0.19
C MET A 5 -61.48 0.43 -0.84
N SER A 6 -60.61 0.99 -1.63
CA SER A 6 -60.96 1.52 -2.96
C SER A 6 -59.72 1.47 -3.83
N THR A 7 -59.67 0.51 -4.70
CA THR A 7 -59.87 0.42 -6.15
C THR A 7 -58.88 1.22 -7.02
N GLN A 8 -58.22 0.44 -7.83
CA GLN A 8 -57.39 0.73 -8.98
C GLN A 8 -58.10 1.63 -10.02
N THR A 9 -57.30 2.45 -10.69
CA THR A 9 -57.56 2.78 -12.08
C THR A 9 -56.28 2.70 -12.87
N VAL A 10 -56.28 1.75 -13.79
CA VAL A 10 -55.37 1.61 -14.91
C VAL A 10 -55.70 2.69 -15.97
N SER A 11 -54.74 3.39 -16.45
CA SER A 11 -54.86 4.07 -17.74
C SER A 11 -53.64 3.81 -18.61
N ALA A 12 -54.00 3.41 -19.80
CA ALA A 12 -53.15 2.85 -20.83
C ALA A 12 -52.39 3.89 -21.65
N ALA A 13 -51.24 3.52 -22.09
CA ALA A 13 -50.57 3.70 -23.38
C ALA A 13 -50.46 5.10 -24.01
N LYS A 14 -49.22 5.50 -24.22
CA LYS A 14 -48.85 6.02 -25.56
C LYS A 14 -47.41 5.62 -25.93
N LYS A 15 -47.32 4.77 -26.92
CA LYS A 15 -46.11 4.44 -27.68
C LYS A 15 -45.60 5.68 -28.39
N THR A 16 -44.35 6.03 -28.21
CA THR A 16 -43.56 6.68 -29.25
C THR A 16 -42.23 6.01 -29.37
N ALA A 17 -41.99 5.47 -30.54
CA ALA A 17 -40.76 4.81 -30.94
C ALA A 17 -39.65 5.86 -31.14
N ALA A 18 -38.49 5.67 -30.52
CA ALA A 18 -37.26 6.38 -30.89
C ALA A 18 -36.09 5.39 -30.90
N LYS A 19 -35.79 4.98 -32.07
CA LYS A 19 -34.52 4.70 -32.73
C LYS A 19 -33.36 4.19 -31.89
N LYS A 20 -33.15 2.92 -32.02
CA LYS A 20 -32.04 2.07 -31.67
C LYS A 20 -30.75 2.61 -32.31
N ALA A 21 -29.83 3.09 -31.49
CA ALA A 21 -28.43 3.22 -31.86
C ALA A 21 -27.65 2.23 -31.00
N GLY A 22 -27.48 1.04 -31.52
CA GLY A 22 -26.68 -0.02 -30.92
C GLY A 22 -25.20 0.34 -30.95
N LYS A 23 -24.65 0.77 -29.82
CA LYS A 23 -23.21 0.86 -29.66
C LYS A 23 -22.70 -0.50 -29.23
N LYS A 24 -22.39 -1.34 -30.22
CA LYS A 24 -21.66 -2.59 -30.07
C LYS A 24 -20.31 -2.25 -29.46
N SER A 25 -20.16 -2.45 -28.14
CA SER A 25 -18.84 -2.47 -27.51
C SER A 25 -18.16 -3.76 -27.93
N SER A 26 -17.40 -3.68 -29.01
CA SER A 26 -16.49 -4.74 -29.40
C SER A 26 -15.41 -4.88 -28.34
N LYS A 27 -15.52 -5.93 -27.53
CA LYS A 27 -14.49 -6.43 -26.63
C LYS A 27 -13.34 -6.93 -27.50
N LYS A 28 -12.50 -6.00 -27.98
CA LYS A 28 -11.31 -6.29 -28.74
C LYS A 28 -10.30 -6.87 -27.78
N SER A 29 -10.25 -8.19 -27.68
CA SER A 29 -9.16 -8.93 -27.07
C SER A 29 -7.88 -8.50 -27.78
N SER A 30 -7.13 -7.61 -27.14
CA SER A 30 -5.86 -7.14 -27.68
C SER A 30 -4.86 -8.31 -27.63
N LYS A 31 -4.67 -9.00 -28.75
CA LYS A 31 -3.47 -9.79 -29.02
C LYS A 31 -2.28 -8.91 -28.61
N LYS A 32 -1.60 -9.27 -27.53
CA LYS A 32 -0.41 -8.58 -27.04
C LYS A 32 0.62 -8.60 -28.15
N SER A 33 0.75 -7.49 -28.89
CA SER A 33 1.68 -7.43 -30.01
C SER A 33 3.09 -7.69 -29.50
N LYS A 34 3.86 -8.53 -30.19
CA LYS A 34 5.23 -8.96 -29.84
C LYS A 34 6.20 -7.83 -29.46
N ASN A 35 5.85 -6.58 -29.77
CA ASN A 35 6.67 -5.39 -29.56
C ASN A 35 6.05 -4.36 -28.60
N THR A 36 5.10 -4.75 -27.74
CA THR A 36 4.53 -3.87 -26.73
C THR A 36 5.23 -4.08 -25.38
N ILE A 37 5.65 -3.00 -24.73
CA ILE A 37 6.34 -2.99 -23.46
C ILE A 37 5.57 -2.10 -22.48
N SER A 38 5.27 -2.61 -21.29
CA SER A 38 4.70 -1.84 -20.20
C SER A 38 5.77 -1.47 -19.21
N LEU A 39 5.84 -0.20 -18.83
CA LEU A 39 6.76 0.34 -17.83
C LEU A 39 5.99 1.20 -16.83
N LYS A 40 6.43 1.23 -15.59
CA LYS A 40 5.97 2.21 -14.60
C LYS A 40 6.82 3.48 -14.69
N VAL A 41 6.25 4.64 -14.39
CA VAL A 41 7.00 5.90 -14.32
C VAL A 41 8.23 5.72 -13.42
N GLY A 42 9.39 6.20 -13.87
CA GLY A 42 10.68 6.07 -13.21
C GLY A 42 11.47 4.80 -13.58
N SER A 43 10.84 3.79 -14.17
CA SER A 43 11.52 2.55 -14.57
C SER A 43 12.39 2.75 -15.80
N LYS A 44 13.44 1.94 -15.88
CA LYS A 44 14.35 1.85 -17.04
C LYS A 44 14.31 0.44 -17.63
N LYS A 45 14.39 0.33 -18.96
CA LYS A 45 14.49 -0.96 -19.66
C LYS A 45 15.41 -0.84 -20.86
N LYS A 46 16.37 -1.76 -20.95
CA LYS A 46 17.25 -1.86 -22.13
C LYS A 46 16.53 -2.65 -23.24
N LEU A 47 16.44 -2.08 -24.41
CA LEU A 47 15.95 -2.74 -25.62
C LEU A 47 17.12 -3.36 -26.37
N LYS A 48 16.87 -4.53 -26.94
CA LYS A 48 17.83 -5.23 -27.79
C LYS A 48 17.21 -5.48 -29.17
N VAL A 49 17.97 -5.25 -30.22
CA VAL A 49 17.61 -5.63 -31.59
C VAL A 49 18.27 -6.98 -31.86
N LYS A 50 17.46 -8.01 -32.08
CA LYS A 50 17.99 -9.36 -32.42
C LYS A 50 18.50 -9.37 -33.85
N GLY A 51 19.53 -10.17 -34.15
CA GLY A 51 20.07 -10.35 -35.50
C GLY A 51 20.86 -9.15 -36.02
N VAL A 52 21.40 -8.31 -35.14
CA VAL A 52 22.27 -7.18 -35.51
C VAL A 52 23.66 -7.36 -34.88
N SER A 53 24.70 -7.22 -35.69
CA SER A 53 26.09 -7.30 -35.25
C SER A 53 26.41 -6.24 -34.19
N LYS A 54 27.28 -6.55 -33.23
CA LYS A 54 27.74 -5.60 -32.21
C LYS A 54 28.40 -4.33 -32.78
N LYS A 55 28.95 -4.40 -33.99
CA LYS A 55 29.56 -3.26 -34.70
C LYS A 55 28.53 -2.34 -35.38
N THR A 56 27.26 -2.74 -35.49
CA THR A 56 26.24 -1.95 -36.21
C THR A 56 25.79 -0.76 -35.35
N LYS A 57 25.93 0.45 -35.87
CA LYS A 57 25.40 1.67 -35.24
C LYS A 57 23.88 1.67 -35.29
N ILE A 58 23.21 1.66 -34.12
CA ILE A 58 21.77 1.75 -34.02
C ILE A 58 21.38 3.18 -33.62
N LYS A 59 20.53 3.81 -34.43
CA LYS A 59 19.95 5.13 -34.13
C LYS A 59 18.60 4.95 -33.44
N TRP A 60 18.52 5.41 -32.19
CA TRP A 60 17.33 5.32 -31.36
C TRP A 60 16.55 6.62 -31.37
N LYS A 61 15.21 6.55 -31.52
CA LYS A 61 14.32 7.71 -31.47
C LYS A 61 13.05 7.38 -30.66
N SER A 62 12.61 8.32 -29.83
CA SER A 62 11.30 8.28 -29.16
C SER A 62 10.37 9.27 -29.85
N SER A 63 9.12 8.86 -30.14
CA SER A 63 8.11 9.75 -30.69
C SER A 63 7.62 10.78 -29.69
N LYS A 64 7.63 10.44 -28.38
CA LYS A 64 7.22 11.36 -27.29
C LYS A 64 8.24 11.26 -26.14
N LYS A 65 9.30 12.05 -26.21
CA LYS A 65 10.38 12.08 -25.20
C LYS A 65 9.90 12.43 -23.78
N LYS A 66 8.78 13.18 -23.66
CA LYS A 66 8.14 13.50 -22.38
C LYS A 66 7.52 12.27 -21.72
N VAL A 67 7.05 11.27 -22.48
CA VAL A 67 6.48 10.01 -21.98
C VAL A 67 7.60 9.02 -21.63
N ALA A 68 8.48 8.75 -22.61
CA ALA A 68 9.67 7.95 -22.37
C ALA A 68 10.80 8.40 -23.30
N ALA A 69 12.00 8.53 -22.75
CA ALA A 69 13.22 8.83 -23.52
C ALA A 69 14.01 7.55 -23.76
N VAL A 70 14.78 7.51 -24.82
CA VAL A 70 15.71 6.42 -25.12
C VAL A 70 17.12 6.96 -25.31
N SER A 71 18.12 6.27 -24.73
CA SER A 71 19.53 6.62 -24.88
C SER A 71 20.14 6.01 -26.14
N LYS A 72 21.33 6.49 -26.52
CA LYS A 72 22.13 5.92 -27.62
C LYS A 72 22.41 4.42 -27.45
N LYS A 73 22.44 3.92 -26.20
CA LYS A 73 22.65 2.50 -25.85
C LYS A 73 21.34 1.68 -25.82
N GLY A 74 20.19 2.26 -26.24
CA GLY A 74 18.90 1.59 -26.27
C GLY A 74 18.20 1.44 -24.92
N VAL A 75 18.61 2.21 -23.90
CA VAL A 75 17.96 2.21 -22.60
C VAL A 75 16.78 3.18 -22.61
N VAL A 76 15.58 2.67 -22.42
CA VAL A 76 14.35 3.45 -22.31
C VAL A 76 14.14 3.84 -20.85
N LYS A 77 13.93 5.13 -20.57
CA LYS A 77 13.56 5.69 -19.26
C LYS A 77 12.13 6.21 -19.34
N ALA A 78 11.23 5.62 -18.57
CA ALA A 78 9.84 6.05 -18.45
C ALA A 78 9.74 7.31 -17.58
N LYS A 79 9.19 8.41 -18.13
CA LYS A 79 9.14 9.71 -17.45
C LYS A 79 7.73 10.10 -17.00
N LYS A 80 6.73 9.92 -17.85
CA LYS A 80 5.33 10.31 -17.59
C LYS A 80 4.40 9.23 -18.14
N ALA A 81 3.26 9.03 -17.46
CA ALA A 81 2.22 8.11 -17.94
C ALA A 81 1.73 8.50 -19.34
N GLY A 82 1.52 7.49 -20.18
CA GLY A 82 1.11 7.64 -21.55
C GLY A 82 1.68 6.55 -22.45
N THR A 83 1.49 6.71 -23.77
CA THR A 83 2.01 5.77 -24.77
C THR A 83 2.93 6.49 -25.72
N THR A 84 4.08 5.88 -26.02
CA THR A 84 5.06 6.37 -27.00
C THR A 84 5.59 5.22 -27.85
N LYS A 85 6.12 5.54 -29.03
CA LYS A 85 6.82 4.59 -29.90
C LYS A 85 8.32 4.83 -29.80
N ILE A 86 9.10 3.76 -29.57
CA ILE A 86 10.56 3.78 -29.64
C ILE A 86 10.97 3.08 -30.91
N THR A 87 11.73 3.77 -31.74
CA THR A 87 12.22 3.26 -33.02
C THR A 87 13.72 3.09 -32.96
N ALA A 88 14.22 1.91 -33.36
CA ALA A 88 15.61 1.63 -33.64
C ALA A 88 15.80 1.54 -35.15
N LYS A 89 16.67 2.37 -35.72
CA LYS A 89 17.09 2.29 -37.13
C LYS A 89 18.51 1.72 -37.21
N TYR A 90 18.70 0.72 -38.06
CA TYR A 90 20.00 0.06 -38.28
C TYR A 90 20.15 -0.33 -39.75
N GLY A 91 21.05 0.29 -40.46
CA GLY A 91 21.15 0.20 -41.92
C GLY A 91 19.82 0.66 -42.58
N LYS A 92 19.34 -0.11 -43.52
CA LYS A 92 18.06 0.13 -44.21
C LYS A 92 16.84 -0.38 -43.42
N LYS A 93 17.05 -1.03 -42.27
CA LYS A 93 16.00 -1.67 -41.45
C LYS A 93 15.60 -0.80 -40.26
N LYS A 94 14.35 -0.96 -39.79
CA LYS A 94 13.85 -0.33 -38.57
C LYS A 94 13.04 -1.32 -37.73
N LYS A 95 13.09 -1.18 -36.41
CA LYS A 95 12.25 -1.89 -35.46
C LYS A 95 11.57 -0.89 -34.54
N VAL A 96 10.29 -1.12 -34.28
CA VAL A 96 9.45 -0.21 -33.47
C VAL A 96 8.88 -0.98 -32.28
N TRP A 97 8.95 -0.38 -31.10
CA TRP A 97 8.28 -0.85 -29.89
C TRP A 97 7.25 0.19 -29.47
N THR A 98 6.07 -0.30 -29.06
CA THR A 98 5.08 0.51 -28.37
C THR A 98 5.37 0.43 -26.88
N VAL A 99 5.66 1.55 -26.25
CA VAL A 99 5.94 1.64 -24.81
C VAL A 99 4.73 2.28 -24.14
N LYS A 100 4.02 1.51 -23.31
CA LYS A 100 2.97 2.00 -22.42
C LYS A 100 3.57 2.30 -21.07
N VAL A 101 3.53 3.56 -20.65
CA VAL A 101 3.98 3.99 -19.34
C VAL A 101 2.76 4.21 -18.46
N THR A 102 2.70 3.49 -17.35
CA THR A 102 1.65 3.63 -16.33
C THR A 102 2.14 4.44 -15.15
N LYS A 103 1.25 5.10 -14.44
CA LYS A 103 1.58 5.75 -13.18
C LYS A 103 2.15 4.71 -12.21
N LYS A 104 3.13 5.11 -11.42
CA LYS A 104 3.54 4.31 -10.27
C LYS A 104 2.40 4.37 -9.26
N THR A 105 1.71 3.27 -9.03
CA THR A 105 0.73 3.19 -7.96
C THR A 105 1.45 3.40 -6.64
N ALA A 106 1.14 4.49 -5.96
CA ALA A 106 1.62 4.68 -4.58
C ALA A 106 1.08 3.53 -3.72
N LYS A 107 1.95 2.89 -2.95
CA LYS A 107 1.54 1.88 -1.98
C LYS A 107 0.62 2.58 -0.98
N LYS A 108 -0.61 2.08 -0.83
CA LYS A 108 -1.54 2.63 0.18
C LYS A 108 -0.94 2.44 1.56
N ALA A 109 -0.94 3.50 2.36
CA ALA A 109 -0.51 3.43 3.75
C ALA A 109 -1.48 2.55 4.54
N GLY A 110 -0.95 1.58 5.26
CA GLY A 110 -1.66 0.67 6.13
C GLY A 110 -0.74 0.23 7.27
N VAL A 111 -1.28 -0.43 8.28
CA VAL A 111 -0.48 -1.04 9.35
C VAL A 111 0.30 -2.21 8.76
N ALA A 112 1.61 -2.17 8.86
CA ALA A 112 2.50 -3.25 8.44
C ALA A 112 2.76 -4.23 9.57
N SER A 113 3.05 -3.72 10.78
CA SER A 113 3.28 -4.52 11.97
C SER A 113 3.06 -3.69 13.24
N VAL A 114 2.80 -4.40 14.32
CA VAL A 114 2.68 -3.87 15.68
C VAL A 114 3.67 -4.63 16.55
N ALA A 115 4.38 -3.94 17.43
CA ALA A 115 5.25 -4.54 18.41
C ALA A 115 5.00 -3.87 19.75
N VAL A 116 4.90 -4.66 20.82
CA VAL A 116 4.85 -4.18 22.19
C VAL A 116 6.27 -4.17 22.72
N LEU A 117 6.77 -3.01 23.11
CA LEU A 117 8.14 -2.83 23.56
C LEU A 117 8.28 -3.12 25.08
N ASP A 118 7.27 -2.69 25.80
CA ASP A 118 7.11 -2.89 27.24
C ASP A 118 5.64 -2.76 27.61
N GLY A 119 5.29 -2.88 28.88
CA GLY A 119 3.90 -2.79 29.33
C GLY A 119 3.19 -1.45 29.06
N LYS A 120 3.91 -0.43 28.61
CA LYS A 120 3.40 0.95 28.41
C LYS A 120 3.56 1.45 26.98
N THR A 121 4.37 0.78 26.15
CA THR A 121 4.80 1.31 24.84
C THR A 121 4.54 0.34 23.71
N VAL A 122 3.84 0.80 22.70
CA VAL A 122 3.52 0.03 21.50
C VAL A 122 4.08 0.74 20.27
N ARG A 123 4.84 0.03 19.45
CA ARG A 123 5.37 0.54 18.18
C ARG A 123 4.51 0.08 17.02
N VAL A 124 4.19 1.01 16.14
CA VAL A 124 3.39 0.75 14.93
C VAL A 124 4.19 1.12 13.69
N ASN A 125 4.39 0.15 12.81
CA ASN A 125 5.04 0.34 11.52
C ASN A 125 4.00 0.40 10.41
N LEU A 126 4.16 1.35 9.49
CA LEU A 126 3.28 1.54 8.34
C LEU A 126 3.92 1.03 7.04
N THR A 127 3.11 0.56 6.11
CA THR A 127 3.56 0.11 4.77
C THR A 127 4.02 1.27 3.88
N ALA A 128 3.52 2.48 4.14
CA ALA A 128 3.90 3.72 3.44
C ALA A 128 3.75 4.91 4.39
N ALA A 129 4.44 5.99 4.08
CA ALA A 129 4.39 7.22 4.87
C ALA A 129 2.98 7.79 4.95
N LYS A 130 2.54 8.16 6.14
CA LYS A 130 1.28 8.86 6.42
C LYS A 130 1.47 9.72 7.66
N ALA A 131 1.00 10.96 7.61
CA ALA A 131 0.91 11.79 8.80
C ALA A 131 -0.33 11.38 9.60
N LEU A 132 -0.16 11.11 10.88
CA LEU A 132 -1.20 10.65 11.81
C LEU A 132 -1.14 11.48 13.10
N LYS A 133 -2.29 11.64 13.75
CA LYS A 133 -2.45 12.29 15.06
C LYS A 133 -2.65 11.21 16.13
N ALA A 134 -2.46 11.55 17.40
CA ALA A 134 -2.71 10.64 18.51
C ALA A 134 -4.12 10.03 18.49
N SER A 135 -5.12 10.84 18.16
CA SER A 135 -6.52 10.42 18.05
C SER A 135 -6.80 9.37 16.95
N ASN A 136 -5.83 9.12 16.06
CA ASN A 136 -5.98 8.07 15.06
C ASN A 136 -5.68 6.67 15.59
N PHE A 137 -5.06 6.54 16.76
CA PHE A 137 -4.61 5.28 17.33
C PHE A 137 -5.56 4.81 18.42
N VAL A 138 -6.01 3.57 18.32
CA VAL A 138 -6.74 2.87 19.36
C VAL A 138 -6.01 1.58 19.66
N VAL A 139 -5.61 1.40 20.90
CA VAL A 139 -4.94 0.20 21.41
C VAL A 139 -5.93 -0.61 22.21
N ARG A 140 -6.04 -1.89 21.94
CA ARG A 140 -6.87 -2.82 22.69
C ARG A 140 -6.07 -4.04 23.10
N LYS A 141 -6.40 -4.63 24.22
CA LYS A 141 -5.79 -5.87 24.68
C LYS A 141 -6.81 -6.96 25.02
N LYS A 142 -6.34 -8.18 25.08
CA LYS A 142 -7.00 -9.34 25.66
C LYS A 142 -5.96 -10.27 26.25
N ALA A 143 -6.31 -10.94 27.36
CA ALA A 143 -5.36 -11.76 28.12
C ALA A 143 -5.04 -13.11 27.44
N ASP A 144 -5.94 -13.62 26.61
CA ASP A 144 -5.77 -14.93 25.96
C ASP A 144 -6.04 -14.87 24.45
N GLY A 145 -5.78 -15.96 23.76
CA GLY A 145 -6.01 -16.09 22.32
C GLY A 145 -7.48 -16.14 21.93
N SER A 146 -8.38 -16.38 22.88
CA SER A 146 -9.83 -16.44 22.68
C SER A 146 -10.49 -15.07 22.87
N GLY A 147 -11.74 -14.95 22.43
CA GLY A 147 -12.53 -13.76 22.66
C GLY A 147 -12.15 -12.53 21.81
N GLN A 148 -12.84 -11.44 22.10
CA GLN A 148 -12.72 -10.16 21.38
C GLN A 148 -11.74 -9.23 22.09
N PHE A 149 -11.12 -8.32 21.32
CA PHE A 149 -10.37 -7.20 21.88
C PHE A 149 -11.32 -6.16 22.48
N ALA A 150 -11.81 -6.43 23.69
CA ALA A 150 -12.84 -5.62 24.35
C ALA A 150 -12.28 -4.37 25.03
N TYR A 151 -11.11 -4.50 25.67
CA TYR A 151 -10.54 -3.44 26.48
C TYR A 151 -9.77 -2.45 25.62
N ALA A 152 -10.26 -1.22 25.51
CA ALA A 152 -9.50 -0.12 24.94
C ALA A 152 -8.61 0.53 26.00
N LEU A 153 -7.32 0.58 25.71
CA LEU A 153 -6.33 1.19 26.60
C LEU A 153 -6.27 2.70 26.34
N ARG A 154 -6.06 3.47 27.41
CA ARG A 154 -5.92 4.92 27.32
C ARG A 154 -4.54 5.27 26.74
N VAL A 155 -4.53 6.06 25.68
CA VAL A 155 -3.31 6.56 25.06
C VAL A 155 -2.92 7.89 25.71
N ALA A 156 -1.71 7.98 26.24
CA ALA A 156 -1.15 9.21 26.79
C ALA A 156 -0.58 10.09 25.68
N SER A 157 0.22 9.51 24.79
CA SER A 157 0.85 10.24 23.71
C SER A 157 1.18 9.34 22.52
N VAL A 158 1.44 9.95 21.36
CA VAL A 158 1.95 9.27 20.19
C VAL A 158 3.13 10.05 19.64
N THR A 159 4.28 9.41 19.55
CA THR A 159 5.52 9.97 19.04
C THR A 159 5.80 9.44 17.64
N LYS A 160 6.02 10.33 16.70
CA LYS A 160 6.45 9.98 15.35
C LYS A 160 7.96 9.81 15.30
N LEU A 161 8.45 8.59 15.17
CA LEU A 161 9.89 8.30 15.05
C LEU A 161 10.40 8.48 13.61
N SER A 162 9.57 8.18 12.62
CA SER A 162 9.89 8.37 11.21
C SER A 162 8.61 8.58 10.38
N SER A 163 8.76 8.74 9.06
CA SER A 163 7.59 8.86 8.17
C SER A 163 6.66 7.64 8.19
N LYS A 164 7.12 6.50 8.72
CA LYS A 164 6.39 5.22 8.74
C LYS A 164 6.33 4.57 10.11
N VAL A 165 6.94 5.13 11.14
CA VAL A 165 7.05 4.51 12.46
C VAL A 165 6.52 5.45 13.52
N TYR A 166 5.62 4.94 14.34
CA TYR A 166 5.02 5.63 15.46
C TYR A 166 5.18 4.80 16.74
N GLU A 167 5.40 5.47 17.85
CA GLU A 167 5.29 4.88 19.17
C GLU A 167 4.09 5.46 19.90
N VAL A 168 3.29 4.58 20.47
CA VAL A 168 2.12 4.89 21.28
C VAL A 168 2.46 4.61 22.72
N SER A 169 2.44 5.63 23.56
CA SER A 169 2.61 5.52 25.01
C SER A 169 1.25 5.47 25.68
N LEU A 170 1.06 4.48 26.56
CA LEU A 170 -0.18 4.29 27.30
C LEU A 170 -0.19 5.15 28.57
N ALA A 171 -1.35 5.60 28.96
CA ALA A 171 -1.58 6.33 30.20
C ALA A 171 -1.74 5.34 31.37
N THR A 172 -0.62 4.75 31.79
CA THR A 172 -0.57 3.85 32.95
C THR A 172 -0.34 4.64 34.24
N ASP A 173 -0.82 4.09 35.36
CA ASP A 173 -0.53 4.62 36.68
C ASP A 173 0.23 3.55 37.50
N ASP A 174 1.50 3.78 37.72
CA ASP A 174 2.36 2.85 38.43
C ASP A 174 2.03 2.73 39.95
N ASN A 175 1.18 3.63 40.45
CA ASN A 175 0.70 3.58 41.86
C ASN A 175 -0.56 2.73 42.01
N ILE A 176 -1.17 2.28 40.92
CA ILE A 176 -2.35 1.43 40.94
C ILE A 176 -1.91 -0.02 40.73
N PRO A 177 -1.98 -0.88 41.73
CA PRO A 177 -1.77 -2.30 41.53
C PRO A 177 -2.73 -2.84 40.46
N TYR A 178 -2.20 -3.60 39.49
CA TYR A 178 -3.00 -4.21 38.41
C TYR A 178 -3.75 -3.18 37.56
N ASP A 179 -3.11 -2.06 37.20
CA ASP A 179 -3.71 -1.10 36.28
C ASP A 179 -4.07 -1.79 34.95
N ILE A 180 -5.36 -1.86 34.66
CA ILE A 180 -5.88 -2.47 33.43
C ILE A 180 -5.27 -1.84 32.17
N ASN A 181 -4.76 -0.62 32.27
CA ASN A 181 -4.12 0.09 31.18
C ASN A 181 -2.69 -0.35 30.92
N TYR A 182 -2.19 -1.33 31.66
CA TYR A 182 -0.89 -1.93 31.48
C TYR A 182 -0.97 -3.18 30.59
N ILE A 183 0.02 -3.40 29.72
CA ILE A 183 0.13 -4.63 28.94
C ILE A 183 1.04 -5.59 29.69
N GLU A 184 0.50 -6.75 30.03
CA GLU A 184 1.20 -7.80 30.74
C GLU A 184 1.83 -8.81 29.79
N ASP A 185 2.83 -9.55 30.26
CA ASP A 185 3.44 -10.63 29.50
C ASP A 185 2.39 -11.69 29.14
N GLY A 186 2.33 -12.05 27.87
CA GLY A 186 1.32 -12.95 27.31
C GLY A 186 0.08 -12.26 26.73
N ASP A 187 -0.18 -10.98 27.05
CA ASP A 187 -1.32 -10.25 26.49
C ASP A 187 -1.25 -10.17 24.96
N TYR A 188 -2.40 -10.32 24.33
CA TYR A 188 -2.60 -10.00 22.90
C TYR A 188 -3.00 -8.55 22.75
N VAL A 189 -2.31 -7.84 21.87
CA VAL A 189 -2.51 -6.41 21.64
C VAL A 189 -2.89 -6.18 20.20
N GLN A 190 -3.95 -5.40 19.98
CA GLN A 190 -4.37 -4.92 18.68
C GLN A 190 -4.27 -3.40 18.64
N VAL A 191 -3.67 -2.86 17.59
CA VAL A 191 -3.71 -1.43 17.30
C VAL A 191 -4.55 -1.22 16.05
N THR A 192 -5.54 -0.36 16.16
CA THR A 192 -6.34 0.14 15.05
C THR A 192 -5.94 1.58 14.78
N VAL A 193 -5.67 1.91 13.52
CA VAL A 193 -5.27 3.24 13.09
C VAL A 193 -6.28 3.75 12.08
N SER A 194 -7.06 4.75 12.46
CA SER A 194 -7.98 5.44 11.57
C SER A 194 -7.21 6.28 10.53
N ALA A 195 -7.90 6.79 9.53
CA ALA A 195 -7.31 7.61 8.44
C ALA A 195 -6.27 6.90 7.56
N LEU A 196 -6.13 5.58 7.66
CA LEU A 196 -5.32 4.79 6.74
C LEU A 196 -6.18 4.30 5.57
N PRO A 197 -5.72 4.46 4.31
CA PRO A 197 -6.42 3.95 3.14
C PRO A 197 -6.22 2.43 2.90
N GLY A 198 -5.22 1.83 3.55
CA GLY A 198 -4.91 0.40 3.51
C GLY A 198 -5.39 -0.33 4.76
N SER A 199 -4.69 -1.41 5.17
CA SER A 199 -4.98 -2.14 6.41
C SER A 199 -4.96 -1.20 7.60
N LYS A 200 -6.06 -1.18 8.37
CA LYS A 200 -6.25 -0.26 9.50
C LYS A 200 -5.79 -0.84 10.83
N SER A 201 -5.56 -2.12 10.92
CA SER A 201 -5.20 -2.76 12.19
C SER A 201 -4.06 -3.75 12.03
N GLY A 202 -3.35 -3.97 13.12
CA GLY A 202 -2.38 -5.01 13.31
C GLY A 202 -2.45 -5.51 14.75
N GLN A 203 -2.00 -6.73 14.97
CA GLN A 203 -2.00 -7.35 16.29
C GLN A 203 -0.73 -8.13 16.54
N THR A 204 -0.38 -8.29 17.81
CA THR A 204 0.76 -9.07 18.27
C THR A 204 0.47 -9.62 19.64
N GLN A 205 1.23 -10.63 20.07
CA GLN A 205 1.28 -11.06 21.45
C GLN A 205 2.51 -10.43 22.11
N PHE A 206 2.36 -9.90 23.31
CA PHE A 206 3.48 -9.43 24.09
C PHE A 206 4.20 -10.61 24.74
N CYS A 207 5.49 -10.76 24.45
CA CYS A 207 6.37 -11.72 25.07
C CYS A 207 7.63 -10.99 25.50
N TYR A 208 7.80 -10.78 26.78
CA TYR A 208 8.92 -10.00 27.34
C TYR A 208 10.29 -10.52 26.88
N THR A 209 10.50 -11.83 26.93
CA THR A 209 11.73 -12.49 26.49
C THR A 209 12.05 -12.26 25.02
N LYS A 210 11.07 -12.43 24.13
CA LYS A 210 11.24 -12.19 22.69
C LYS A 210 11.53 -10.72 22.37
N ASN A 211 10.93 -9.80 23.12
CA ASN A 211 11.15 -8.37 22.90
C ASN A 211 12.51 -7.92 23.44
N ALA A 212 13.01 -8.52 24.50
CA ALA A 212 14.36 -8.30 24.96
C ALA A 212 15.38 -8.75 23.90
N GLU A 213 15.18 -9.92 23.30
CA GLU A 213 16.02 -10.42 22.20
C GLU A 213 15.93 -9.53 20.95
N ALA A 214 14.74 -9.10 20.56
CA ALA A 214 14.56 -8.21 19.42
C ALA A 214 15.24 -6.84 19.62
N ARG A 215 15.23 -6.30 20.83
CA ARG A 215 16.00 -5.08 21.15
C ARG A 215 17.50 -5.29 21.02
N TYR A 216 17.98 -6.47 21.37
CA TYR A 216 19.40 -6.82 21.25
C TYR A 216 19.84 -6.94 19.80
N PHE A 217 19.00 -7.49 18.92
CA PHE A 217 19.32 -7.72 17.51
C PHE A 217 19.00 -6.55 16.57
N THR A 218 18.14 -5.62 16.91
CA THR A 218 17.81 -4.47 16.06
C THR A 218 18.83 -3.33 16.14
N GLY A 219 20.03 -3.60 16.66
CA GLY A 219 21.18 -2.73 16.48
C GLY A 219 21.03 -1.36 17.13
N VAL A 220 20.51 -1.28 18.32
CA VAL A 220 20.88 -0.20 19.24
C VAL A 220 22.30 -0.52 19.71
N VAL A 221 23.23 -0.30 18.79
CA VAL A 221 24.66 -0.38 19.06
C VAL A 221 24.96 0.75 20.02
N GLY A 222 25.21 0.41 21.27
CA GLY A 222 25.71 1.37 22.27
C GLY A 222 25.20 1.16 23.68
N ASP A 223 24.02 0.65 23.87
CA ASP A 223 23.59 0.33 25.24
C ASP A 223 23.98 -1.10 25.57
N LYS A 224 25.11 -1.24 26.24
CA LYS A 224 25.39 -2.44 27.03
C LYS A 224 24.23 -2.62 27.99
N ILE A 225 23.33 -3.53 27.67
CA ILE A 225 22.39 -4.05 28.66
C ILE A 225 23.22 -4.90 29.59
N GLU A 226 23.69 -4.33 30.67
CA GLU A 226 24.17 -5.12 31.78
C GLU A 226 22.97 -5.95 32.27
N ARG A 227 23.03 -7.24 32.04
CA ARG A 227 22.11 -8.17 32.63
C ARG A 227 22.38 -8.10 34.14
N SER A 228 21.56 -7.41 34.87
CA SER A 228 21.42 -7.73 36.27
C SER A 228 20.67 -9.06 36.35
N VAL A 229 21.42 -10.12 36.52
CA VAL A 229 20.90 -11.42 36.88
C VAL A 229 20.64 -11.30 38.39
N GLY A 230 19.36 -11.09 38.74
CA GLY A 230 18.87 -11.23 40.09
C GLY A 230 18.16 -12.56 40.21
#